data_4ca6f571e718ec1ac2db5d32315b0549
#
_entry.id   4ca6f571e718ec1ac2db5d32315b0549
#
_cell.length_a   1.000
_cell.length_b   1.000
_cell.length_c   1.000
_cell.angle_alpha   90.00
_cell.angle_beta   90.00
_cell.angle_gamma   90.00
#
_symmetry.space_group_name_H-M   'P 1'
#
loop_
_entity.id
_entity.type
_entity.pdbx_description
1 polymer ?
#
loop_
_entity_poly.entity_id
_entity_poly.type
_entity_poly.pdbx_seq_one_letter_code
_entity_poly.pdbx_strand_id
1 'polypeptide(L)'
;VEFSLPSLVQELGGKVGERHAVSFASKFCTEVSLTAFGNTKFAKFDSVMRDVLPIYAYNYLGKTYWKKTTRGNYVSTFSADKYKEYLEVITDVVDATKHSFPDKLDLMLWYYYKGKSNVLNEFVKNHTREIIL
;
A
#
# COMPACT_ATOMS: atom_id res chain seq x y z
N VAL A 1 -4.12 7.02 -24.55
CA VAL A 1 -2.74 6.67 -24.28
C VAL A 1 -2.70 5.81 -23.02
N GLU A 2 -2.45 4.53 -23.22
CA GLU A 2 -2.29 3.64 -22.09
C GLU A 2 -0.88 3.82 -21.50
N PHE A 3 -0.79 4.66 -20.49
CA PHE A 3 0.39 4.61 -19.64
C PHE A 3 0.23 3.42 -18.69
N SER A 4 1.26 2.59 -18.59
CA SER A 4 1.35 1.66 -17.49
C SER A 4 1.42 2.49 -16.21
N LEU A 5 0.33 2.52 -15.44
CA LEU A 5 0.22 3.37 -14.27
C LEU A 5 1.35 3.15 -13.26
N PRO A 6 1.72 1.88 -12.94
CA PRO A 6 2.85 1.66 -12.03
C PRO A 6 4.18 2.16 -12.59
N SER A 7 4.40 2.00 -13.90
CA SER A 7 5.63 2.47 -14.55
C SER A 7 5.77 3.98 -14.50
N LEU A 8 4.66 4.71 -14.68
CA LEU A 8 4.68 6.17 -14.61
C LEU A 8 5.09 6.66 -13.21
N VAL A 9 4.54 6.06 -12.16
CA VAL A 9 4.90 6.42 -10.79
C VAL A 9 6.37 6.11 -10.52
N GLN A 10 6.86 4.95 -10.93
CA GLN A 10 8.25 4.56 -10.73
C GLN A 10 9.21 5.49 -11.49
N GLU A 11 8.87 5.83 -12.72
CA GLU A 11 9.69 6.72 -13.55
C GLU A 11 9.75 8.14 -12.97
N LEU A 12 8.61 8.69 -12.57
CA LEU A 12 8.56 10.02 -11.95
C LEU A 12 9.33 10.03 -10.63
N GLY A 13 9.16 8.98 -9.82
CA GLY A 13 9.89 8.85 -8.56
C GLY A 13 11.40 8.77 -8.76
N GLY A 14 11.85 8.03 -9.78
CA GLY A 14 13.26 7.89 -10.12
C GLY A 14 13.91 9.19 -10.58
N LYS A 15 13.18 10.02 -11.29
CA LYS A 15 13.69 11.31 -11.80
C LYS A 15 13.93 12.35 -10.73
N VAL A 16 13.17 12.30 -9.65
CA VAL A 16 13.33 13.21 -8.51
C VAL A 16 14.54 12.83 -7.64
N GLY A 17 14.99 11.57 -7.70
CA GLY A 17 16.24 11.14 -7.09
C GLY A 17 16.27 11.10 -5.57
N GLU A 18 15.13 11.25 -4.90
CA GLU A 18 15.05 11.27 -3.45
C GLU A 18 14.35 10.05 -2.88
N ARG A 19 14.63 9.80 -1.59
CA ARG A 19 14.16 8.63 -0.83
C ARG A 19 12.65 8.47 -0.80
N HIS A 20 11.89 9.56 -0.92
CA HIS A 20 10.42 9.58 -0.84
C HIS A 20 9.75 9.92 -2.17
N ALA A 21 10.50 9.80 -3.27
CA ALA A 21 10.03 10.24 -4.58
C ALA A 21 8.82 9.43 -5.07
N VAL A 22 8.76 8.12 -4.79
CA VAL A 22 7.58 7.30 -5.16
C VAL A 22 6.35 7.69 -4.34
N SER A 23 6.52 8.00 -3.06
CA SER A 23 5.42 8.51 -2.25
C SER A 23 4.85 9.80 -2.84
N PHE A 24 5.72 10.76 -3.19
CA PHE A 24 5.31 11.99 -3.85
C PHE A 24 4.67 11.72 -5.22
N ALA A 25 5.32 10.91 -6.06
CA ALA A 25 4.84 10.62 -7.40
C ALA A 25 3.46 9.93 -7.39
N SER A 26 3.24 8.99 -6.46
CA SER A 26 1.95 8.32 -6.34
C SER A 26 0.84 9.29 -5.93
N LYS A 27 1.12 10.22 -5.03
CA LYS A 27 0.18 11.26 -4.63
C LYS A 27 -0.11 12.20 -5.80
N PHE A 28 0.92 12.62 -6.52
CA PHE A 28 0.79 13.49 -7.68
C PHE A 28 -0.09 12.85 -8.76
N CYS A 29 0.21 11.61 -9.14
CA CYS A 29 -0.56 10.89 -10.16
C CYS A 29 -2.02 10.69 -9.73
N THR A 30 -2.27 10.39 -8.46
CA THR A 30 -3.61 10.25 -7.92
C THR A 30 -4.39 11.54 -8.05
N GLU A 31 -3.81 12.67 -7.60
CA GLU A 31 -4.49 13.97 -7.61
C GLU A 31 -4.71 14.49 -9.03
N VAL A 32 -3.74 14.33 -9.91
CA VAL A 32 -3.88 14.76 -11.32
C VAL A 32 -4.97 13.95 -12.02
N SER A 33 -5.03 12.64 -11.79
CA SER A 33 -6.07 11.79 -12.36
C SER A 33 -7.46 12.20 -11.86
N LEU A 34 -7.60 12.44 -10.57
CA LEU A 34 -8.88 12.88 -9.97
C LEU A 34 -9.32 14.23 -10.56
N THR A 35 -8.39 15.18 -10.73
CA THR A 35 -8.67 16.49 -11.27
C THR A 35 -9.06 16.43 -12.74
N ALA A 36 -8.32 15.64 -13.53
CA ALA A 36 -8.52 15.56 -14.98
C ALA A 36 -9.72 14.69 -15.38
N PHE A 37 -9.96 13.57 -14.66
CA PHE A 37 -10.91 12.54 -15.08
C PHE A 37 -12.00 12.24 -14.06
N GLY A 38 -11.95 12.84 -12.88
CA GLY A 38 -12.92 12.60 -11.81
C GLY A 38 -12.76 11.27 -11.07
N ASN A 39 -11.84 10.43 -11.51
CA ASN A 39 -11.51 9.17 -10.85
C ASN A 39 -10.05 8.81 -11.10
N THR A 40 -9.55 7.81 -10.38
CA THR A 40 -8.18 7.35 -10.55
C THR A 40 -8.06 5.86 -10.27
N LYS A 41 -7.12 5.21 -10.96
CA LYS A 41 -6.66 3.84 -10.65
C LYS A 41 -5.36 3.84 -9.85
N PHE A 42 -4.78 5.02 -9.61
CA PHE A 42 -3.61 5.14 -8.74
C PHE A 42 -4.04 5.08 -7.28
N ALA A 43 -3.12 4.64 -6.45
CA ALA A 43 -3.26 4.70 -5.00
C ALA A 43 -2.00 5.31 -4.41
N LYS A 44 -2.17 6.10 -3.36
CA LYS A 44 -1.06 6.74 -2.66
C LYS A 44 -0.24 5.69 -1.91
N PHE A 45 1.07 5.75 -2.07
CA PHE A 45 2.01 4.92 -1.33
C PHE A 45 2.68 5.77 -0.25
N ASP A 46 2.48 5.41 1.00
CA ASP A 46 3.10 6.07 2.14
C ASP A 46 3.39 5.04 3.24
N SER A 47 4.00 5.49 4.33
CA SER A 47 4.38 4.60 5.42
C SER A 47 3.17 3.94 6.11
N VAL A 48 2.05 4.62 6.18
CA VAL A 48 0.82 4.06 6.75
C VAL A 48 0.32 2.90 5.88
N MET A 49 0.17 3.14 4.59
CA MET A 49 -0.32 2.11 3.65
C MET A 49 0.67 0.96 3.52
N ARG A 50 1.97 1.25 3.52
CA ARG A 50 3.00 0.21 3.49
C ARG A 50 2.81 -0.79 4.63
N ASP A 51 2.52 -0.30 5.83
CA ASP A 51 2.45 -1.12 7.04
C ASP A 51 1.05 -1.70 7.29
N VAL A 52 0.00 -1.10 6.76
CA VAL A 52 -1.38 -1.52 6.99
C VAL A 52 -1.91 -2.45 5.90
N LEU A 53 -1.55 -2.23 4.66
CA LEU A 53 -2.05 -3.05 3.55
C LEU A 53 -1.75 -4.56 3.73
N PRO A 54 -0.60 -4.98 4.28
CA PRO A 54 -0.37 -6.40 4.54
C PRO A 54 -1.43 -7.05 5.42
N ILE A 55 -2.00 -6.33 6.38
CA ILE A 55 -3.05 -6.83 7.27
C ILE A 55 -4.31 -7.16 6.46
N TYR A 56 -4.71 -6.25 5.59
CA TYR A 56 -5.89 -6.43 4.75
C TYR A 56 -5.68 -7.49 3.68
N ALA A 57 -4.49 -7.58 3.12
CA ALA A 57 -4.15 -8.64 2.17
C ALA A 57 -4.23 -10.03 2.83
N TYR A 58 -3.77 -10.15 4.07
CA TYR A 58 -3.89 -11.40 4.81
C TYR A 58 -5.35 -11.75 5.07
N ASN A 59 -6.13 -10.81 5.58
CA ASN A 59 -7.52 -11.05 5.96
C ASN A 59 -8.44 -11.33 4.77
N TYR A 60 -8.22 -10.68 3.64
CA TYR A 60 -9.14 -10.76 2.50
C TYR A 60 -8.62 -11.58 1.34
N LEU A 61 -7.31 -11.72 1.18
CA LEU A 61 -6.70 -12.46 0.08
C LEU A 61 -5.98 -13.73 0.52
N GLY A 62 -5.77 -13.90 1.83
CA GLY A 62 -5.02 -15.03 2.35
C GLY A 62 -3.54 -15.02 1.98
N LYS A 63 -3.00 -13.86 1.65
CA LYS A 63 -1.60 -13.70 1.22
C LYS A 63 -0.78 -12.95 2.25
N THR A 64 0.48 -13.34 2.39
CA THR A 64 1.41 -12.76 3.37
C THR A 64 2.38 -11.82 2.69
N TYR A 65 2.39 -10.55 3.12
CA TYR A 65 3.28 -9.51 2.61
C TYR A 65 4.11 -8.90 3.74
N TRP A 66 4.59 -9.74 4.64
CA TRP A 66 5.52 -9.31 5.70
C TRP A 66 6.64 -10.33 5.87
N LYS A 67 7.71 -9.87 6.48
CA LYS A 67 8.86 -10.73 6.81
C LYS A 67 9.32 -10.46 8.23
N LYS A 68 9.96 -11.46 8.85
CA LYS A 68 10.53 -11.33 10.18
C LYS A 68 11.93 -10.75 10.07
N THR A 69 12.23 -9.74 10.91
CA THR A 69 13.56 -9.15 11.00
C THR A 69 14.45 -9.98 11.92
N THR A 70 15.77 -9.70 11.88
CA THR A 70 16.73 -10.36 12.77
C THR A 70 16.46 -10.10 14.26
N ARG A 71 15.74 -9.00 14.57
CA ARG A 71 15.36 -8.65 15.94
C ARG A 71 14.04 -9.28 16.38
N GLY A 72 13.40 -10.10 15.53
CA GLY A 72 12.14 -10.75 15.83
C GLY A 72 10.89 -9.92 15.59
N ASN A 73 11.02 -8.75 14.97
CA ASN A 73 9.89 -7.92 14.59
C ASN A 73 9.44 -8.27 13.16
N TYR A 74 8.23 -7.86 12.82
CA TYR A 74 7.67 -8.07 11.47
C TYR A 74 7.54 -6.74 10.74
N VAL A 75 7.97 -6.73 9.49
CA VAL A 75 7.94 -5.55 8.63
C VAL A 75 7.30 -5.89 7.29
N SER A 76 6.68 -4.91 6.68
CA SER A 76 6.06 -5.04 5.36
C SER A 76 7.10 -5.36 4.29
N THR A 77 6.72 -6.19 3.32
CA THR A 77 7.53 -6.43 2.12
C THR A 77 7.27 -5.41 1.01
N PHE A 78 6.25 -4.56 1.17
CA PHE A 78 6.02 -3.48 0.21
C PHE A 78 7.11 -2.43 0.32
N SER A 79 7.56 -1.94 -0.83
CA SER A 79 8.60 -0.92 -0.90
C SER A 79 8.33 0.02 -2.06
N ALA A 80 8.98 1.17 -2.05
CA ALA A 80 8.87 2.15 -3.12
C ALA A 80 9.26 1.57 -4.49
N ASP A 81 10.22 0.65 -4.52
CA ASP A 81 10.69 0.02 -5.77
C ASP A 81 9.67 -0.95 -6.37
N LYS A 82 8.65 -1.34 -5.59
CA LYS A 82 7.66 -2.34 -5.97
C LYS A 82 6.25 -1.75 -6.01
N TYR A 83 6.13 -0.54 -6.53
CA TYR A 83 4.83 0.12 -6.60
C TYR A 83 3.81 -0.67 -7.43
N LYS A 84 4.24 -1.36 -8.48
CA LYS A 84 3.37 -2.21 -9.29
C LYS A 84 2.72 -3.32 -8.45
N GLU A 85 3.51 -4.02 -7.64
CA GLU A 85 3.00 -5.04 -6.73
C GLU A 85 2.02 -4.44 -5.72
N TYR A 86 2.38 -3.29 -5.14
CA TYR A 86 1.52 -2.58 -4.21
C TYR A 86 0.16 -2.23 -4.83
N LEU A 87 0.18 -1.67 -6.03
CA LEU A 87 -1.05 -1.28 -6.73
C LEU A 87 -1.91 -2.49 -7.07
N GLU A 88 -1.31 -3.60 -7.49
CA GLU A 88 -2.03 -4.84 -7.76
C GLU A 88 -2.69 -5.38 -6.49
N VAL A 89 -1.99 -5.39 -5.38
CA VAL A 89 -2.53 -5.89 -4.11
C VAL A 89 -3.65 -5.01 -3.59
N ILE A 90 -3.50 -3.68 -3.62
CA ILE A 90 -4.57 -2.79 -3.17
C ILE A 90 -5.81 -2.92 -4.07
N THR A 91 -5.62 -3.12 -5.36
CA THR A 91 -6.72 -3.36 -6.28
C THR A 91 -7.45 -4.68 -5.96
N ASP A 92 -6.71 -5.75 -5.68
CA ASP A 92 -7.31 -7.02 -5.29
C ASP A 92 -8.05 -6.93 -3.96
N VAL A 93 -7.53 -6.18 -2.98
CA VAL A 93 -8.22 -5.93 -1.72
C VAL A 93 -9.50 -5.12 -1.95
N VAL A 94 -9.44 -4.11 -2.78
CA VAL A 94 -10.63 -3.32 -3.16
C VAL A 94 -11.71 -4.23 -3.75
N ASP A 95 -11.34 -5.11 -4.67
CA ASP A 95 -12.28 -6.05 -5.27
C ASP A 95 -12.86 -7.01 -4.22
N ALA A 96 -12.03 -7.54 -3.33
CA ALA A 96 -12.45 -8.47 -2.29
C ALA A 96 -13.38 -7.82 -1.24
N THR A 97 -13.14 -6.55 -0.93
CA THR A 97 -13.94 -5.79 0.05
C THR A 97 -15.11 -5.05 -0.59
N LYS A 98 -15.19 -5.06 -1.92
CA LYS A 98 -16.22 -4.37 -2.71
C LYS A 98 -16.21 -2.84 -2.52
N HIS A 99 -15.03 -2.28 -2.24
CA HIS A 99 -14.83 -0.84 -2.29
C HIS A 99 -14.82 -0.35 -3.74
N SER A 100 -15.11 0.93 -3.94
CA SER A 100 -15.22 1.49 -5.29
C SER A 100 -13.89 1.60 -6.01
N PHE A 101 -12.86 2.13 -5.33
CA PHE A 101 -11.58 2.48 -5.95
C PHE A 101 -10.44 2.37 -4.94
N PRO A 102 -9.20 2.07 -5.41
CA PRO A 102 -8.03 2.00 -4.53
C PRO A 102 -7.75 3.29 -3.73
N ASP A 103 -7.97 4.47 -4.33
CA ASP A 103 -7.74 5.74 -3.65
C ASP A 103 -8.72 5.98 -2.50
N LYS A 104 -9.92 5.42 -2.58
CA LYS A 104 -10.90 5.50 -1.50
C LYS A 104 -10.48 4.64 -0.32
N LEU A 105 -9.98 3.44 -0.60
CA LEU A 105 -9.49 2.55 0.44
C LEU A 105 -8.26 3.15 1.12
N ASP A 106 -7.28 3.66 0.35
CA ASP A 106 -6.07 4.23 0.93
C ASP A 106 -6.38 5.42 1.82
N LEU A 107 -7.29 6.29 1.39
CA LEU A 107 -7.69 7.47 2.16
C LEU A 107 -8.33 7.07 3.48
N MET A 108 -9.25 6.10 3.46
CA MET A 108 -9.92 5.59 4.65
C MET A 108 -8.92 5.00 5.64
N LEU A 109 -8.01 4.16 5.16
CA LEU A 109 -7.01 3.53 6.00
C LEU A 109 -6.02 4.55 6.57
N TRP A 110 -5.63 5.53 5.75
CA TRP A 110 -4.73 6.59 6.22
C TRP A 110 -5.35 7.38 7.37
N TYR A 111 -6.61 7.77 7.24
CA TYR A 111 -7.31 8.49 8.32
C TYR A 111 -7.43 7.65 9.59
N TYR A 112 -7.70 6.36 9.45
CA TYR A 112 -7.88 5.48 10.61
C TYR A 112 -6.56 5.19 11.32
N TYR A 113 -5.50 4.96 10.55
CA TYR A 113 -4.23 4.49 11.10
C TYR A 113 -3.16 5.55 11.27
N LYS A 114 -3.37 6.76 10.78
CA LYS A 114 -2.36 7.81 10.93
C LYS A 114 -2.04 8.05 12.41
N GLY A 115 -0.76 8.18 12.74
CA GLY A 115 -0.30 8.37 14.11
C GLY A 115 -0.22 7.09 14.94
N LYS A 116 -0.68 5.95 14.43
CA LYS A 116 -0.54 4.64 15.07
C LYS A 116 0.77 4.00 14.61
N SER A 117 1.54 3.44 15.55
CA SER A 117 2.80 2.78 15.26
C SER A 117 2.73 1.30 15.56
N ASN A 118 3.64 0.52 14.96
CA ASN A 118 3.78 -0.93 15.19
C ASN A 118 2.53 -1.76 14.89
N VAL A 119 1.61 -1.24 14.09
CA VAL A 119 0.33 -1.90 13.80
C VAL A 119 0.54 -3.28 13.20
N LEU A 120 1.40 -3.38 12.18
CA LEU A 120 1.69 -4.66 11.52
C LEU A 120 2.34 -5.66 12.47
N ASN A 121 3.35 -5.21 13.22
CA ASN A 121 4.08 -6.06 14.13
C ASN A 121 3.15 -6.67 15.20
N GLU A 122 2.30 -5.85 15.79
CA GLU A 122 1.32 -6.31 16.77
C GLU A 122 0.30 -7.26 16.16
N PHE A 123 -0.18 -6.95 14.97
CA PHE A 123 -1.13 -7.82 14.27
C PHE A 123 -0.53 -9.22 14.04
N VAL A 124 0.69 -9.28 13.50
CA VAL A 124 1.33 -10.55 13.19
C VAL A 124 1.63 -11.34 14.45
N LYS A 125 2.11 -10.69 15.51
CA LYS A 125 2.38 -11.34 16.80
C LYS A 125 1.11 -11.95 17.39
N ASN A 126 0.01 -11.25 17.33
CA ASN A 126 -1.27 -11.74 17.85
C ASN A 126 -1.81 -12.91 17.03
N HIS A 127 -1.66 -12.87 15.71
CA HIS A 127 -2.12 -13.94 14.82
C HIS A 127 -1.21 -15.16 14.83
N THR A 128 0.09 -14.99 15.03
CA THR A 128 1.02 -16.11 15.12
C THR A 128 0.70 -17.00 16.33
N ARG A 129 0.19 -16.45 17.41
CA ARG A 129 -0.25 -17.21 18.57
C ARG A 129 -1.47 -18.09 18.26
N GLU A 130 -2.33 -17.67 17.37
CA GLU A 130 -3.49 -18.45 16.93
C GLU A 130 -3.11 -19.59 15.98
N ILE A 131 -2.07 -19.38 15.18
CA ILE A 131 -1.60 -20.36 14.19
C ILE A 131 -0.80 -21.50 14.83
N ILE A 132 -0.16 -21.27 15.97
CA ILE A 132 0.67 -22.25 16.67
C ILE A 132 -0.17 -23.15 17.61
N LEU A 133 -1.39 -22.78 17.85
CA LEU A 133 -2.34 -23.60 18.62
C LEU A 133 -3.19 -24.44 17.67
#